data_dc23850fdcfa91d25f0e428dddcba737
#
_entry.id   dc23850fdcfa91d25f0e428dddcba737
#
_cell.length_a   1.000
_cell.length_b   1.000
_cell.length_c   1.000
_cell.angle_alpha   90.00
_cell.angle_beta   90.00
_cell.angle_gamma   90.00
#
_symmetry.space_group_name_H-M   'P 1'
#
loop_
_entity.id
_entity.type
_entity.pdbx_description
1 polymer ?
#
loop_
_entity_poly.entity_id
_entity_poly.type
_entity_poly.pdbx_seq_one_letter_code
_entity_poly.pdbx_strand_id
1 'polypeptide(L)'
;LAEKTAFGYVKNYFEERGVHKRYCEINRIVQGCTGVRRTTGQHPGGIIVLPVGEEIEKFTPVQHPANDVNSDIITTHFDYHSIDGNLLKLDILGHDDPTMIRMLEDLTGISARDVPLDQRDVMSLFASTKALKIEPEDIGGCKLGCLGIPEFGTDFAMQMLIDTKPKYFSDLIRIAGLSHGTDVWLGNAQVLIQEGKATISTAICTRDDIMIYLIGKGVESGLAFTIMESVRKGKGLRDEWIETMKEHGVPDWYIWSCKLIKYMFPKAHAAAYVMMAYRIAWYKVFQPLAYYAAYFSIRATAFSYEMMCMG
;
A
#
# COMPACT_ATOMS: atom_id res chain seq x y z
N LEU A 1 -5.93 -24.83 -1.21
CA LEU A 1 -6.45 -24.42 0.13
C LEU A 1 -7.97 -24.23 0.11
N ALA A 2 -8.53 -23.52 -0.89
CA ALA A 2 -9.97 -23.26 -0.99
C ALA A 2 -10.80 -24.56 -1.13
N GLU A 3 -10.34 -25.51 -1.93
CA GLU A 3 -11.03 -26.81 -2.11
C GLU A 3 -11.04 -27.65 -0.83
N LYS A 4 -9.93 -27.69 -0.06
CA LYS A 4 -9.88 -28.42 1.21
C LYS A 4 -10.81 -27.82 2.25
N THR A 5 -10.92 -26.50 2.29
CA THR A 5 -11.82 -25.77 3.19
C THR A 5 -13.27 -26.02 2.80
N ALA A 6 -13.60 -25.95 1.50
CA ALA A 6 -14.94 -26.20 0.99
C ALA A 6 -15.38 -27.66 1.27
N PHE A 7 -14.47 -28.62 1.13
CA PHE A 7 -14.75 -30.02 1.47
C PHE A 7 -15.18 -30.19 2.94
N GLY A 8 -14.44 -29.57 3.85
CA GLY A 8 -14.77 -29.59 5.27
C GLY A 8 -16.15 -29.00 5.57
N TYR A 9 -16.49 -27.87 4.95
CA TYR A 9 -17.81 -27.26 5.11
C TYR A 9 -18.95 -28.15 4.62
N VAL A 10 -18.82 -28.72 3.43
CA VAL A 10 -19.85 -29.60 2.86
C VAL A 10 -20.00 -30.87 3.67
N LYS A 11 -18.88 -31.47 4.10
CA LYS A 11 -18.89 -32.66 4.97
C LYS A 11 -19.62 -32.36 6.29
N ASN A 12 -19.22 -31.31 7.01
CA ASN A 12 -19.83 -30.95 8.29
C ASN A 12 -21.33 -30.65 8.14
N TYR A 13 -21.71 -29.91 7.08
CA TYR A 13 -23.12 -29.63 6.80
C TYR A 13 -24.00 -30.89 6.77
N PHE A 14 -23.54 -31.98 6.17
CA PHE A 14 -24.26 -33.23 6.15
C PHE A 14 -24.19 -33.99 7.47
N GLU A 15 -23.03 -34.01 8.12
CA GLU A 15 -22.84 -34.68 9.43
C GLU A 15 -23.72 -34.06 10.51
N GLU A 16 -23.84 -32.75 10.59
CA GLU A 16 -24.72 -32.00 11.51
C GLU A 16 -26.22 -32.37 11.32
N ARG A 17 -26.58 -32.81 10.12
CA ARG A 17 -27.94 -33.24 9.76
C ARG A 17 -28.14 -34.77 9.81
N GLY A 18 -27.16 -35.51 10.33
CA GLY A 18 -27.20 -36.95 10.43
C GLY A 18 -27.15 -37.67 9.07
N VAL A 19 -26.70 -37.01 8.01
CA VAL A 19 -26.62 -37.56 6.67
C VAL A 19 -25.18 -37.90 6.33
N HIS A 20 -24.92 -39.18 6.07
CA HIS A 20 -23.60 -39.61 5.61
C HIS A 20 -23.50 -39.57 4.08
N LYS A 21 -22.54 -38.86 3.54
CA LYS A 21 -22.26 -38.81 2.10
C LYS A 21 -20.89 -39.39 1.80
N ARG A 22 -20.80 -40.10 0.65
CA ARG A 22 -19.53 -40.62 0.15
C ARG A 22 -18.57 -39.46 -0.23
N TYR A 23 -17.28 -39.69 -0.14
CA TYR A 23 -16.25 -38.74 -0.50
C TYR A 23 -16.42 -38.15 -1.92
N CYS A 24 -16.72 -39.01 -2.90
CA CYS A 24 -16.95 -38.59 -4.28
C CYS A 24 -18.16 -37.64 -4.42
N GLU A 25 -19.23 -37.89 -3.66
CA GLU A 25 -20.41 -37.01 -3.67
C GLU A 25 -20.14 -35.68 -3.02
N ILE A 26 -19.39 -35.64 -1.90
CA ILE A 26 -18.94 -34.42 -1.30
C ILE A 26 -18.07 -33.60 -2.27
N ASN A 27 -17.12 -34.26 -2.96
CA ASN A 27 -16.29 -33.59 -3.97
C ASN A 27 -17.11 -33.03 -5.14
N ARG A 28 -18.11 -33.76 -5.62
CA ARG A 28 -18.99 -33.28 -6.69
C ARG A 28 -19.71 -32.00 -6.27
N ILE A 29 -20.22 -31.94 -5.04
CA ILE A 29 -20.88 -30.77 -4.48
C ILE A 29 -19.88 -29.62 -4.32
N VAL A 30 -18.69 -29.91 -3.81
CA VAL A 30 -17.61 -28.91 -3.67
C VAL A 30 -17.26 -28.26 -5.00
N GLN A 31 -17.11 -29.08 -6.06
CA GLN A 31 -16.86 -28.57 -7.41
C GLN A 31 -17.99 -27.67 -7.91
N GLY A 32 -19.26 -28.11 -7.69
CA GLY A 32 -20.43 -27.31 -8.07
C GLY A 32 -20.60 -26.01 -7.28
N CYS A 33 -20.07 -25.93 -6.04
CA CYS A 33 -20.11 -24.75 -5.20
C CYS A 33 -18.89 -23.82 -5.40
N THR A 34 -17.83 -24.31 -6.07
CA THR A 34 -16.62 -23.50 -6.31
C THR A 34 -16.93 -22.39 -7.29
N GLY A 35 -16.52 -21.15 -6.93
CA GLY A 35 -16.79 -19.94 -7.74
C GLY A 35 -18.14 -19.28 -7.48
N VAL A 36 -19.03 -19.91 -6.70
CA VAL A 36 -20.29 -19.30 -6.27
C VAL A 36 -20.04 -18.32 -5.14
N ARG A 37 -20.61 -17.12 -5.22
CA ARG A 37 -20.52 -16.13 -4.13
C ARG A 37 -21.25 -16.65 -2.90
N ARG A 38 -20.55 -16.65 -1.78
CA ARG A 38 -21.08 -17.12 -0.48
C ARG A 38 -21.84 -16.02 0.25
N THR A 39 -21.29 -14.82 0.24
CA THR A 39 -21.80 -13.67 0.98
C THR A 39 -21.35 -12.38 0.31
N THR A 40 -21.90 -11.27 0.75
CA THR A 40 -21.51 -9.94 0.36
C THR A 40 -20.82 -9.25 1.52
N GLY A 41 -19.90 -8.34 1.23
CA GLY A 41 -19.22 -7.52 2.22
C GLY A 41 -19.39 -6.05 1.92
N GLN A 42 -19.00 -5.23 2.88
CA GLN A 42 -18.93 -3.78 2.72
C GLN A 42 -17.48 -3.39 2.37
N HIS A 43 -17.33 -2.49 1.39
CA HIS A 43 -16.04 -1.83 1.19
C HIS A 43 -15.73 -0.91 2.37
N PRO A 44 -14.53 -0.95 2.96
CA PRO A 44 -14.24 -0.26 4.24
C PRO A 44 -14.24 1.27 4.14
N GLY A 45 -14.12 1.84 2.96
CA GLY A 45 -14.04 3.30 2.79
C GLY A 45 -14.68 3.83 1.51
N GLY A 46 -15.27 2.96 0.67
CA GLY A 46 -15.88 3.38 -0.58
C GLY A 46 -17.31 3.90 -0.39
N ILE A 47 -17.54 5.12 -0.85
CA ILE A 47 -18.88 5.76 -0.84
C ILE A 47 -19.25 6.12 -2.27
N ILE A 48 -20.44 5.68 -2.71
CA ILE A 48 -20.96 6.02 -4.03
C ILE A 48 -21.64 7.39 -3.95
N VAL A 49 -21.28 8.26 -4.87
CA VAL A 49 -21.86 9.59 -5.04
C VAL A 49 -22.81 9.57 -6.22
N LEU A 50 -24.05 9.96 -5.95
CA LEU A 50 -25.11 10.08 -6.96
C LEU A 50 -25.14 11.48 -7.57
N PRO A 51 -25.54 11.63 -8.84
CA PRO A 51 -25.92 12.91 -9.39
C PRO A 51 -27.09 13.51 -8.60
N VAL A 52 -27.12 14.84 -8.52
CA VAL A 52 -28.18 15.55 -7.78
C VAL A 52 -29.57 15.22 -8.36
N GLY A 53 -30.46 14.79 -7.50
CA GLY A 53 -31.85 14.44 -7.88
C GLY A 53 -32.04 13.01 -8.39
N GLU A 54 -30.98 12.20 -8.39
CA GLU A 54 -31.07 10.79 -8.75
C GLU A 54 -31.12 9.88 -7.51
N GLU A 55 -31.77 8.72 -7.68
CA GLU A 55 -31.85 7.67 -6.66
C GLU A 55 -30.99 6.47 -7.06
N ILE A 56 -30.42 5.78 -6.07
CA ILE A 56 -29.48 4.68 -6.29
C ILE A 56 -30.13 3.51 -7.04
N GLU A 57 -31.43 3.30 -6.84
CA GLU A 57 -32.21 2.20 -7.43
C GLU A 57 -32.30 2.30 -8.95
N LYS A 58 -32.05 3.48 -9.52
CA LYS A 58 -31.93 3.63 -10.99
C LYS A 58 -30.68 2.97 -11.57
N PHE A 59 -29.66 2.79 -10.76
CA PHE A 59 -28.35 2.30 -11.18
C PHE A 59 -28.07 0.86 -10.73
N THR A 60 -28.55 0.48 -9.55
CA THR A 60 -28.26 -0.83 -8.95
C THR A 60 -29.31 -1.16 -7.87
N PRO A 61 -29.69 -2.42 -7.70
CA PRO A 61 -30.35 -2.84 -6.48
C PRO A 61 -29.46 -2.57 -5.27
N VAL A 62 -30.08 -2.36 -4.13
CA VAL A 62 -29.39 -2.16 -2.85
C VAL A 62 -29.62 -3.34 -1.92
N GLN A 63 -28.73 -3.52 -0.96
CA GLN A 63 -28.76 -4.63 -0.02
C GLN A 63 -28.11 -4.29 1.32
N HIS A 64 -28.46 -5.03 2.35
CA HIS A 64 -27.67 -5.08 3.59
C HIS A 64 -26.51 -6.06 3.42
N PRO A 65 -25.24 -5.63 3.65
CA PRO A 65 -24.09 -6.52 3.51
C PRO A 65 -24.20 -7.72 4.47
N ALA A 66 -23.77 -8.90 4.02
CA ALA A 66 -23.89 -10.16 4.75
C ALA A 66 -25.33 -10.54 5.17
N ASN A 67 -26.36 -9.96 4.53
CA ASN A 67 -27.77 -10.14 4.87
C ASN A 67 -28.12 -9.68 6.32
N ASP A 68 -27.34 -8.80 6.91
CA ASP A 68 -27.61 -8.27 8.25
C ASP A 68 -28.63 -7.12 8.16
N VAL A 69 -29.89 -7.49 8.27
CA VAL A 69 -31.03 -6.54 8.22
C VAL A 69 -31.13 -5.61 9.45
N ASN A 70 -30.37 -5.88 10.50
CA ASN A 70 -30.31 -5.03 11.68
C ASN A 70 -29.26 -3.91 11.54
N SER A 71 -28.44 -3.96 10.51
CA SER A 71 -27.47 -2.92 10.22
C SER A 71 -28.11 -1.79 9.42
N ASP A 72 -27.81 -0.54 9.78
CA ASP A 72 -28.21 0.64 9.01
C ASP A 72 -27.40 0.82 7.71
N ILE A 73 -26.42 -0.06 7.49
CA ILE A 73 -25.54 0.02 6.33
C ILE A 73 -26.23 -0.56 5.11
N ILE A 74 -26.29 0.22 4.04
CA ILE A 74 -26.79 -0.18 2.73
C ILE A 74 -25.65 -0.13 1.72
N THR A 75 -25.50 -1.17 0.92
CA THR A 75 -24.50 -1.26 -0.15
C THR A 75 -25.15 -1.49 -1.50
N THR A 76 -24.42 -1.15 -2.56
CA THR A 76 -24.81 -1.52 -3.92
C THR A 76 -24.74 -3.03 -4.07
N HIS A 77 -25.69 -3.61 -4.81
CA HIS A 77 -25.65 -5.04 -5.13
C HIS A 77 -24.69 -5.34 -6.28
N PHE A 78 -24.66 -4.47 -7.29
CA PHE A 78 -23.72 -4.64 -8.39
C PHE A 78 -22.31 -4.29 -7.94
N ASP A 79 -21.34 -5.02 -8.50
CA ASP A 79 -19.94 -4.68 -8.37
C ASP A 79 -19.67 -3.30 -8.98
N TYR A 80 -18.84 -2.49 -8.31
CA TYR A 80 -18.57 -1.12 -8.73
C TYR A 80 -18.07 -1.03 -10.18
N HIS A 81 -17.22 -1.97 -10.62
CA HIS A 81 -16.72 -2.00 -12.00
C HIS A 81 -17.80 -2.16 -13.07
N SER A 82 -19.00 -2.60 -12.68
CA SER A 82 -20.15 -2.68 -13.59
C SER A 82 -20.93 -1.38 -13.71
N ILE A 83 -20.70 -0.42 -12.81
CA ILE A 83 -21.42 0.87 -12.70
C ILE A 83 -20.47 2.08 -12.65
N ASP A 84 -19.18 1.89 -12.79
CA ASP A 84 -18.16 2.96 -12.68
C ASP A 84 -18.23 4.01 -13.81
N GLY A 85 -18.82 3.65 -14.94
CA GLY A 85 -19.08 4.60 -16.01
C GLY A 85 -20.19 5.63 -15.71
N ASN A 86 -21.03 5.38 -14.71
CA ASN A 86 -22.22 6.19 -14.41
C ASN A 86 -22.16 6.85 -13.02
N LEU A 87 -21.40 6.28 -12.09
CA LEU A 87 -21.35 6.72 -10.70
C LEU A 87 -19.92 6.98 -10.24
N LEU A 88 -19.74 8.03 -9.46
CA LEU A 88 -18.47 8.32 -8.82
C LEU A 88 -18.36 7.55 -7.49
N LYS A 89 -17.23 6.90 -7.26
CA LYS A 89 -16.86 6.34 -5.96
C LYS A 89 -15.79 7.20 -5.31
N LEU A 90 -16.04 7.64 -4.09
CA LEU A 90 -15.03 8.23 -3.23
C LEU A 90 -14.52 7.17 -2.27
N ASP A 91 -13.22 6.98 -2.22
CA ASP A 91 -12.55 6.12 -1.25
C ASP A 91 -12.08 6.99 -0.08
N ILE A 92 -12.80 6.93 1.04
CA ILE A 92 -12.52 7.69 2.25
C ILE A 92 -12.00 6.73 3.29
N LEU A 93 -10.68 6.66 3.41
CA LEU A 93 -9.99 5.79 4.36
C LEU A 93 -9.44 6.63 5.52
N GLY A 94 -9.82 6.26 6.74
CA GLY A 94 -9.31 6.91 7.95
C GLY A 94 -7.80 6.70 8.08
N HIS A 95 -7.09 7.76 8.50
CA HIS A 95 -5.64 7.74 8.68
C HIS A 95 -5.24 8.60 9.88
N ASP A 96 -4.31 8.10 10.72
CA ASP A 96 -3.91 8.80 11.94
C ASP A 96 -2.98 10.00 11.67
N ASP A 97 -2.24 9.99 10.58
CA ASP A 97 -1.19 10.99 10.32
C ASP A 97 -1.73 12.42 10.16
N PRO A 98 -2.85 12.67 9.46
CA PRO A 98 -3.44 14.02 9.44
C PRO A 98 -3.86 14.51 10.83
N THR A 99 -4.39 13.61 11.67
CA THR A 99 -4.76 13.93 13.07
C THR A 99 -3.51 14.26 13.89
N MET A 100 -2.43 13.50 13.70
CA MET A 100 -1.15 13.75 14.35
C MET A 100 -0.56 15.11 13.94
N ILE A 101 -0.57 15.43 12.65
CA ILE A 101 -0.10 16.72 12.13
C ILE A 101 -0.92 17.86 12.74
N ARG A 102 -2.24 17.74 12.77
CA ARG A 102 -3.10 18.76 13.37
C ARG A 102 -2.77 18.99 14.85
N MET A 103 -2.60 17.92 15.62
CA MET A 103 -2.22 18.03 17.02
C MET A 103 -0.84 18.68 17.20
N LEU A 104 0.11 18.36 16.33
CA LEU A 104 1.44 18.99 16.34
C LEU A 104 1.37 20.50 16.04
N GLU A 105 0.54 20.90 15.07
CA GLU A 105 0.30 22.31 14.77
C GLU A 105 -0.33 23.04 15.97
N ASP A 106 -1.31 22.44 16.63
CA ASP A 106 -2.00 23.01 17.79
C ASP A 106 -1.04 23.13 19.02
N LEU A 107 -0.16 22.15 19.23
CA LEU A 107 0.80 22.16 20.34
C LEU A 107 1.95 23.13 20.14
N THR A 108 2.39 23.35 18.91
CA THR A 108 3.61 24.12 18.60
C THR A 108 3.34 25.50 18.02
N GLY A 109 2.14 25.73 17.48
CA GLY A 109 1.83 26.95 16.72
C GLY A 109 2.53 27.01 15.34
N ILE A 110 3.19 25.94 14.90
CA ILE A 110 3.92 25.88 13.63
C ILE A 110 3.08 25.11 12.62
N SER A 111 2.83 25.74 11.46
CA SER A 111 2.11 25.07 10.38
C SER A 111 2.98 24.01 9.70
N ALA A 112 2.46 22.81 9.50
CA ALA A 112 3.15 21.76 8.78
C ALA A 112 3.41 22.11 7.29
N ARG A 113 2.67 23.07 6.74
CA ARG A 113 2.88 23.55 5.37
C ARG A 113 4.17 24.38 5.23
N ASP A 114 4.61 24.99 6.33
CA ASP A 114 5.82 25.81 6.36
C ASP A 114 7.08 24.96 6.59
N VAL A 115 6.94 23.66 6.81
CA VAL A 115 8.07 22.73 6.99
C VAL A 115 8.79 22.53 5.65
N PRO A 116 10.09 22.90 5.57
CA PRO A 116 10.87 22.66 4.36
C PRO A 116 11.15 21.17 4.16
N LEU A 117 11.09 20.72 2.92
CA LEU A 117 11.27 19.28 2.57
C LEU A 117 12.74 18.90 2.23
N ASP A 118 13.69 19.77 2.51
CA ASP A 118 15.11 19.62 2.18
C ASP A 118 16.05 19.73 3.41
N GLN A 119 15.53 19.59 4.61
CA GLN A 119 16.28 19.69 5.85
C GLN A 119 17.22 18.49 6.05
N ARG A 120 18.52 18.77 6.16
CA ARG A 120 19.57 17.74 6.32
C ARG A 120 19.39 16.91 7.59
N ASP A 121 19.03 17.56 8.70
CA ASP A 121 18.83 16.87 9.98
C ASP A 121 17.65 15.91 9.91
N VAL A 122 16.56 16.29 9.25
CA VAL A 122 15.40 15.42 9.03
C VAL A 122 15.77 14.24 8.14
N MET A 123 16.46 14.48 7.02
CA MET A 123 16.95 13.41 6.15
C MET A 123 17.89 12.45 6.86
N SER A 124 18.68 12.93 7.82
CA SER A 124 19.60 12.08 8.57
C SER A 124 18.90 11.03 9.45
N LEU A 125 17.63 11.24 9.81
CA LEU A 125 16.84 10.23 10.55
C LEU A 125 16.71 8.91 9.80
N PHE A 126 16.69 8.98 8.48
CA PHE A 126 16.56 7.81 7.60
C PHE A 126 17.90 7.09 7.35
N ALA A 127 18.99 7.57 7.96
CA ALA A 127 20.33 7.03 7.84
C ALA A 127 21.05 6.82 9.19
N SER A 128 20.64 7.54 10.24
CA SER A 128 21.29 7.48 11.56
C SER A 128 20.38 8.05 12.67
N THR A 129 20.85 7.95 13.92
CA THR A 129 20.21 8.56 15.10
C THR A 129 20.76 9.95 15.44
N LYS A 130 21.75 10.46 14.72
CA LYS A 130 22.52 11.65 15.06
C LYS A 130 21.70 12.92 15.27
N ALA A 131 20.67 13.13 14.46
CA ALA A 131 19.79 14.31 14.59
C ALA A 131 18.99 14.30 15.91
N LEU A 132 18.77 13.13 16.48
CA LEU A 132 18.10 12.96 17.78
C LEU A 132 19.06 13.07 18.97
N LYS A 133 20.38 13.14 18.72
CA LYS A 133 21.44 13.18 19.74
C LYS A 133 21.39 12.00 20.73
N ILE A 134 21.07 10.83 20.21
CA ILE A 134 21.03 9.55 20.94
C ILE A 134 21.88 8.53 20.21
N GLU A 135 22.35 7.52 20.94
CA GLU A 135 23.07 6.39 20.37
C GLU A 135 22.10 5.24 20.06
N PRO A 136 22.42 4.34 19.13
CA PRO A 136 21.58 3.17 18.82
C PRO A 136 21.24 2.33 20.05
N GLU A 137 22.14 2.22 21.00
CA GLU A 137 21.98 1.45 22.23
C GLU A 137 20.85 2.00 23.13
N ASP A 138 20.58 3.31 23.06
CA ASP A 138 19.50 3.97 23.83
C ASP A 138 18.11 3.55 23.34
N ILE A 139 18.03 3.02 22.11
CA ILE A 139 16.78 2.60 21.46
C ILE A 139 16.85 1.14 20.97
N GLY A 140 17.40 0.25 21.79
CA GLY A 140 17.44 -1.18 21.51
C GLY A 140 18.30 -1.61 20.33
N GLY A 141 19.33 -0.81 19.99
CA GLY A 141 20.26 -1.09 18.89
C GLY A 141 19.77 -0.64 17.51
N CYS A 142 18.66 0.10 17.43
CA CYS A 142 18.16 0.63 16.16
C CYS A 142 19.10 1.73 15.62
N LYS A 143 19.62 1.50 14.41
CA LYS A 143 20.60 2.40 13.78
C LYS A 143 19.98 3.64 13.14
N LEU A 144 18.66 3.71 13.03
CA LEU A 144 17.93 4.77 12.36
C LEU A 144 17.08 5.58 13.34
N GLY A 145 16.90 6.86 13.08
CA GLY A 145 16.07 7.76 13.88
C GLY A 145 14.58 7.75 13.51
N CYS A 146 14.15 6.85 12.62
CA CYS A 146 12.81 6.88 12.03
C CYS A 146 11.75 6.07 12.81
N LEU A 147 12.06 5.51 13.98
CA LEU A 147 11.06 4.87 14.83
C LEU A 147 9.91 5.83 15.12
N GLY A 148 8.68 5.36 14.98
CA GLY A 148 7.46 6.15 15.15
C GLY A 148 7.18 7.14 14.02
N ILE A 149 7.99 7.19 12.97
CA ILE A 149 7.68 7.94 11.76
C ILE A 149 6.80 7.08 10.85
N PRO A 150 5.64 7.61 10.38
CA PRO A 150 4.78 6.88 9.44
C PRO A 150 5.55 6.42 8.22
N GLU A 151 5.14 5.33 7.62
CA GLU A 151 5.72 4.71 6.42
C GLU A 151 7.12 4.08 6.62
N PHE A 152 7.97 4.65 7.47
CA PHE A 152 9.40 4.29 7.60
C PHE A 152 9.79 3.67 8.94
N GLY A 153 8.87 3.61 9.91
CA GLY A 153 9.16 3.12 11.26
C GLY A 153 8.98 1.61 11.45
N THR A 154 8.67 0.84 10.42
CA THR A 154 8.59 -0.61 10.48
C THR A 154 9.93 -1.26 10.17
N ASP A 155 10.19 -2.47 10.70
CA ASP A 155 11.44 -3.20 10.45
C ASP A 155 11.70 -3.40 8.96
N PHE A 156 10.65 -3.71 8.19
CA PHE A 156 10.75 -3.89 6.74
C PHE A 156 11.19 -2.59 6.03
N ALA A 157 10.57 -1.46 6.36
CA ALA A 157 10.93 -0.17 5.77
C ALA A 157 12.33 0.29 6.23
N MET A 158 12.68 0.09 7.49
CA MET A 158 14.00 0.42 8.02
C MET A 158 15.10 -0.40 7.33
N GLN A 159 14.88 -1.68 7.05
CA GLN A 159 15.84 -2.50 6.29
C GLN A 159 16.02 -1.96 4.87
N MET A 160 14.94 -1.54 4.20
CA MET A 160 15.04 -0.90 2.88
C MET A 160 15.84 0.40 2.93
N LEU A 161 15.69 1.22 3.97
CA LEU A 161 16.48 2.43 4.16
C LEU A 161 17.98 2.12 4.31
N ILE A 162 18.32 1.07 5.06
CA ILE A 162 19.69 0.60 5.22
C ILE A 162 20.28 0.13 3.88
N ASP A 163 19.52 -0.63 3.12
CA ASP A 163 19.96 -1.21 1.84
C ASP A 163 20.10 -0.12 0.76
N THR A 164 19.21 0.86 0.72
CA THR A 164 19.14 1.87 -0.35
C THR A 164 19.89 3.17 -0.05
N LYS A 165 20.12 3.49 1.23
CA LYS A 165 20.85 4.69 1.71
C LYS A 165 20.34 5.99 1.05
N PRO A 166 19.08 6.40 1.28
CA PRO A 166 18.49 7.55 0.65
C PRO A 166 19.24 8.85 1.00
N LYS A 167 19.36 9.75 0.03
CA LYS A 167 20.03 11.05 0.18
C LYS A 167 19.06 12.22 0.03
N TYR A 168 17.99 12.02 -0.71
CA TYR A 168 17.05 13.06 -1.09
C TYR A 168 15.61 12.66 -0.75
N PHE A 169 14.76 13.68 -0.61
CA PHE A 169 13.32 13.47 -0.42
C PHE A 169 12.70 12.59 -1.52
N SER A 170 13.15 12.73 -2.76
CA SER A 170 12.72 11.90 -3.87
C SER A 170 13.03 10.41 -3.69
N ASP A 171 14.13 10.09 -2.99
CA ASP A 171 14.49 8.69 -2.70
C ASP A 171 13.50 8.07 -1.71
N LEU A 172 13.01 8.86 -0.74
CA LEU A 172 11.98 8.41 0.21
C LEU A 172 10.66 8.09 -0.50
N ILE A 173 10.27 8.87 -1.51
CA ILE A 173 9.08 8.59 -2.33
C ILE A 173 9.25 7.25 -3.06
N ARG A 174 10.43 6.98 -3.60
CA ARG A 174 10.74 5.71 -4.28
C ARG A 174 10.69 4.53 -3.33
N ILE A 175 11.27 4.68 -2.14
CA ILE A 175 11.25 3.64 -1.09
C ILE A 175 9.82 3.35 -0.65
N ALA A 176 8.99 4.37 -0.46
CA ALA A 176 7.57 4.19 -0.15
C ALA A 176 6.84 3.43 -1.27
N GLY A 177 7.13 3.75 -2.53
CA GLY A 177 6.60 3.00 -3.68
C GLY A 177 6.99 1.52 -3.66
N LEU A 178 8.25 1.23 -3.35
CA LEU A 178 8.77 -0.14 -3.22
C LEU A 178 8.12 -0.91 -2.07
N SER A 179 7.84 -0.26 -0.95
CA SER A 179 7.29 -0.90 0.25
C SER A 179 5.81 -1.27 0.12
N HIS A 180 5.05 -0.57 -0.71
CA HIS A 180 3.60 -0.76 -0.87
C HIS A 180 3.22 -1.71 -2.00
N GLY A 181 4.14 -2.00 -2.92
CA GLY A 181 3.90 -2.93 -4.02
C GLY A 181 4.04 -4.40 -3.63
N THR A 182 3.55 -5.28 -4.49
CA THR A 182 3.74 -6.73 -4.36
C THR A 182 4.77 -7.18 -5.40
N ASP A 183 5.80 -7.90 -4.95
CA ASP A 183 6.93 -8.39 -5.78
C ASP A 183 7.67 -7.24 -6.51
N VAL A 184 7.75 -6.08 -5.87
CA VAL A 184 8.48 -4.91 -6.38
C VAL A 184 9.85 -4.79 -5.71
N TRP A 185 9.95 -5.05 -4.40
CA TRP A 185 11.20 -4.95 -3.64
C TRP A 185 11.89 -6.29 -3.50
N LEU A 186 11.33 -7.22 -2.69
CA LEU A 186 11.95 -8.52 -2.40
C LEU A 186 12.09 -9.36 -3.66
N GLY A 187 13.30 -9.85 -3.91
CA GLY A 187 13.59 -10.65 -5.10
C GLY A 187 13.54 -9.89 -6.43
N ASN A 188 13.32 -8.59 -6.42
CA ASN A 188 13.23 -7.72 -7.60
C ASN A 188 14.21 -6.54 -7.47
N ALA A 189 13.75 -5.33 -7.14
CA ALA A 189 14.60 -4.14 -7.05
C ALA A 189 15.76 -4.34 -6.06
N GLN A 190 15.54 -5.05 -4.96
CA GLN A 190 16.56 -5.38 -3.98
C GLN A 190 17.76 -6.11 -4.64
N VAL A 191 17.49 -7.15 -5.41
CA VAL A 191 18.53 -7.93 -6.11
C VAL A 191 19.28 -7.05 -7.12
N LEU A 192 18.55 -6.25 -7.90
CA LEU A 192 19.16 -5.37 -8.89
C LEU A 192 20.09 -4.32 -8.27
N ILE A 193 19.71 -3.78 -7.12
CA ILE A 193 20.54 -2.82 -6.38
C ILE A 193 21.76 -3.49 -5.76
N GLN A 194 21.58 -4.67 -5.16
CA GLN A 194 22.71 -5.45 -4.59
C GLN A 194 23.71 -5.88 -5.63
N GLU A 195 23.26 -6.26 -6.83
CA GLU A 195 24.12 -6.62 -7.95
C GLU A 195 24.70 -5.41 -8.70
N GLY A 196 24.34 -4.18 -8.33
CA GLY A 196 24.80 -2.96 -8.97
C GLY A 196 24.23 -2.73 -10.38
N LYS A 197 23.17 -3.45 -10.77
CA LYS A 197 22.49 -3.28 -12.06
C LYS A 197 21.54 -2.08 -12.07
N ALA A 198 21.03 -1.70 -10.91
CA ALA A 198 20.18 -0.53 -10.71
C ALA A 198 20.56 0.20 -9.43
N THR A 199 20.11 1.44 -9.33
CA THR A 199 20.14 2.26 -8.11
C THR A 199 18.73 2.58 -7.68
N ILE A 200 18.55 3.18 -6.50
CA ILE A 200 17.22 3.67 -6.09
C ILE A 200 16.63 4.66 -7.10
N SER A 201 17.47 5.37 -7.85
CA SER A 201 17.03 6.33 -8.87
C SER A 201 16.63 5.69 -10.20
N THR A 202 17.08 4.47 -10.49
CA THR A 202 16.85 3.80 -11.77
C THR A 202 15.96 2.58 -11.66
N ALA A 203 15.81 1.99 -10.46
CA ALA A 203 14.91 0.87 -10.20
C ALA A 203 13.44 1.28 -10.42
N ILE A 204 12.61 0.29 -10.74
CA ILE A 204 11.17 0.46 -10.86
C ILE A 204 10.59 0.50 -9.45
N CYS A 205 10.08 1.66 -9.03
CA CYS A 205 9.55 1.89 -7.68
C CYS A 205 8.03 2.13 -7.68
N THR A 206 7.53 2.87 -8.66
CA THR A 206 6.11 3.20 -8.84
C THR A 206 5.67 2.91 -10.27
N ARG A 207 4.35 2.78 -10.49
CA ARG A 207 3.83 2.56 -11.84
C ARG A 207 4.23 3.67 -12.83
N ASP A 208 4.26 4.89 -12.34
CA ASP A 208 4.61 6.07 -13.15
C ASP A 208 6.05 5.99 -13.68
N ASP A 209 6.96 5.35 -12.94
CA ASP A 209 8.35 5.17 -13.38
C ASP A 209 8.43 4.37 -14.68
N ILE A 210 7.58 3.34 -14.84
CA ILE A 210 7.55 2.52 -16.06
C ILE A 210 7.12 3.37 -17.24
N MET A 211 6.01 4.10 -17.11
CA MET A 211 5.48 4.91 -18.20
C MET A 211 6.48 5.98 -18.63
N ILE A 212 7.02 6.74 -17.69
CA ILE A 212 7.97 7.83 -17.97
C ILE A 212 9.27 7.28 -18.59
N TYR A 213 9.76 6.16 -18.08
CA TYR A 213 10.98 5.53 -18.60
C TYR A 213 10.79 5.10 -20.07
N LEU A 214 9.67 4.44 -20.39
CA LEU A 214 9.38 3.98 -21.73
C LEU A 214 9.20 5.15 -22.70
N ILE A 215 8.49 6.21 -22.31
CA ILE A 215 8.36 7.43 -23.10
C ILE A 215 9.73 8.07 -23.32
N GLY A 216 10.58 8.14 -22.29
CA GLY A 216 11.95 8.64 -22.40
C GLY A 216 12.84 7.82 -23.33
N LYS A 217 12.51 6.54 -23.54
CA LYS A 217 13.15 5.66 -24.52
C LYS A 217 12.57 5.79 -25.95
N GLY A 218 11.55 6.62 -26.13
CA GLY A 218 10.90 6.85 -27.42
C GLY A 218 9.74 5.92 -27.73
N VAL A 219 9.28 5.11 -26.77
CA VAL A 219 8.07 4.32 -26.92
C VAL A 219 6.87 5.25 -26.99
N GLU A 220 5.92 4.96 -27.87
CA GLU A 220 4.68 5.74 -28.02
C GLU A 220 3.93 5.82 -26.68
N SER A 221 3.39 6.99 -26.33
CA SER A 221 2.85 7.26 -25.00
C SER A 221 1.64 6.39 -24.62
N GLY A 222 0.75 6.09 -25.58
CA GLY A 222 -0.41 5.19 -25.35
C GLY A 222 0.03 3.75 -25.11
N LEU A 223 1.05 3.29 -25.83
CA LEU A 223 1.64 1.98 -25.62
C LEU A 223 2.37 1.91 -24.27
N ALA A 224 3.14 2.94 -23.93
CA ALA A 224 3.82 3.03 -22.63
C ALA A 224 2.83 2.98 -21.47
N PHE A 225 1.69 3.68 -21.57
CA PHE A 225 0.60 3.61 -20.59
C PHE A 225 0.00 2.21 -20.52
N THR A 226 -0.25 1.57 -21.66
CA THR A 226 -0.82 0.21 -21.72
C THR A 226 0.09 -0.82 -21.08
N ILE A 227 1.40 -0.74 -21.32
CA ILE A 227 2.41 -1.59 -20.71
C ILE A 227 2.43 -1.38 -19.19
N MET A 228 2.48 -0.13 -18.74
CA MET A 228 2.45 0.24 -17.32
C MET A 228 1.20 -0.32 -16.63
N GLU A 229 0.02 -0.16 -17.22
CA GLU A 229 -1.24 -0.67 -16.67
C GLU A 229 -1.27 -2.20 -16.57
N SER A 230 -0.69 -2.91 -17.53
CA SER A 230 -0.57 -4.36 -17.49
C SER A 230 0.37 -4.82 -16.37
N VAL A 231 1.53 -4.21 -16.26
CA VAL A 231 2.54 -4.53 -15.23
C VAL A 231 2.00 -4.24 -13.83
N ARG A 232 1.42 -3.06 -13.59
CA ARG A 232 0.92 -2.70 -12.26
C ARG A 232 -0.20 -3.60 -11.74
N LYS A 233 -0.95 -4.23 -12.65
CA LYS A 233 -2.03 -5.19 -12.34
C LYS A 233 -1.54 -6.65 -12.27
N GLY A 234 -0.25 -6.88 -12.42
CA GLY A 234 0.35 -8.21 -12.39
C GLY A 234 0.02 -9.09 -13.60
N LYS A 235 -0.44 -8.49 -14.71
CA LYS A 235 -0.76 -9.22 -15.95
C LYS A 235 0.48 -9.52 -16.81
N GLY A 236 1.64 -8.96 -16.43
CA GLY A 236 2.90 -9.16 -17.12
C GLY A 236 3.03 -8.40 -18.45
N LEU A 237 3.93 -8.89 -19.30
CA LEU A 237 4.26 -8.32 -20.60
C LEU A 237 3.90 -9.29 -21.72
N ARG A 238 3.38 -8.77 -22.84
CA ARG A 238 3.20 -9.51 -24.08
C ARG A 238 4.51 -9.56 -24.86
N ASP A 239 4.71 -10.59 -25.68
CA ASP A 239 5.94 -10.75 -26.45
C ASP A 239 6.19 -9.57 -27.40
N GLU A 240 5.14 -9.08 -28.07
CA GLU A 240 5.19 -7.90 -28.95
C GLU A 240 5.69 -6.61 -28.24
N TRP A 241 5.31 -6.46 -26.96
CA TRP A 241 5.77 -5.33 -26.17
C TRP A 241 7.23 -5.47 -25.76
N ILE A 242 7.66 -6.72 -25.46
CA ILE A 242 9.05 -7.01 -25.13
C ILE A 242 9.96 -6.70 -26.32
N GLU A 243 9.56 -7.07 -27.54
CA GLU A 243 10.27 -6.73 -28.76
C GLU A 243 10.38 -5.21 -28.93
N THR A 244 9.27 -4.49 -28.84
CA THR A 244 9.27 -3.02 -28.91
C THR A 244 10.18 -2.39 -27.84
N MET A 245 10.12 -2.87 -26.59
CA MET A 245 10.99 -2.38 -25.51
C MET A 245 12.48 -2.59 -25.86
N LYS A 246 12.85 -3.75 -26.40
CA LYS A 246 14.23 -4.05 -26.81
C LYS A 246 14.69 -3.19 -27.97
N GLU A 247 13.85 -2.97 -28.98
CA GLU A 247 14.13 -2.07 -30.12
C GLU A 247 14.42 -0.64 -29.66
N HIS A 248 13.77 -0.19 -28.58
CA HIS A 248 13.99 1.12 -27.98
C HIS A 248 15.12 1.14 -26.92
N GLY A 249 15.91 0.07 -26.84
CA GLY A 249 17.08 0.00 -25.95
C GLY A 249 16.74 -0.11 -24.47
N VAL A 250 15.59 -0.71 -24.13
CA VAL A 250 15.28 -1.09 -22.74
C VAL A 250 16.11 -2.30 -22.35
N PRO A 251 16.90 -2.23 -21.26
CA PRO A 251 17.78 -3.32 -20.87
C PRO A 251 17.00 -4.53 -20.36
N ASP A 252 17.59 -5.72 -20.50
CA ASP A 252 16.97 -6.99 -20.13
C ASP A 252 16.60 -7.05 -18.63
N TRP A 253 17.41 -6.44 -17.76
CA TRP A 253 17.10 -6.39 -16.32
C TRP A 253 15.82 -5.59 -16.02
N TYR A 254 15.52 -4.56 -16.82
CA TYR A 254 14.31 -3.77 -16.65
C TYR A 254 13.07 -4.58 -17.05
N ILE A 255 13.14 -5.28 -18.18
CA ILE A 255 12.10 -6.20 -18.66
C ILE A 255 11.88 -7.32 -17.65
N TRP A 256 12.96 -7.89 -17.12
CA TRP A 256 12.91 -8.89 -16.08
C TRP A 256 12.20 -8.39 -14.83
N SER A 257 12.53 -7.19 -14.36
CA SER A 257 11.86 -6.55 -13.22
C SER A 257 10.36 -6.38 -13.46
N CYS A 258 9.95 -5.88 -14.62
CA CYS A 258 8.54 -5.74 -14.99
C CYS A 258 7.76 -7.07 -14.93
N LYS A 259 8.40 -8.19 -15.31
CA LYS A 259 7.74 -9.52 -15.32
C LYS A 259 7.45 -10.06 -13.92
N LEU A 260 8.22 -9.65 -12.91
CA LEU A 260 8.05 -10.10 -11.53
C LEU A 260 6.92 -9.37 -10.80
N ILE A 261 6.65 -8.12 -11.17
CA ILE A 261 5.71 -7.24 -10.47
C ILE A 261 4.28 -7.80 -10.51
N LYS A 262 3.62 -7.84 -9.35
CA LYS A 262 2.23 -8.26 -9.20
C LYS A 262 1.29 -7.10 -8.94
N TYR A 263 1.74 -6.10 -8.21
CA TYR A 263 0.97 -4.91 -7.92
C TYR A 263 1.88 -3.72 -7.63
N MET A 264 1.53 -2.55 -8.16
CA MET A 264 2.29 -1.30 -7.94
C MET A 264 1.37 -0.15 -7.56
N PHE A 265 1.91 0.70 -6.69
CA PHE A 265 1.27 1.94 -6.29
C PHE A 265 1.62 3.11 -7.23
N PRO A 266 0.74 4.13 -7.32
CA PRO A 266 1.04 5.36 -8.04
C PRO A 266 2.02 6.23 -7.26
N LYS A 267 2.85 6.98 -7.98
CA LYS A 267 3.83 7.90 -7.40
C LYS A 267 3.18 9.02 -6.59
N ALA A 268 2.03 9.53 -7.04
CA ALA A 268 1.28 10.55 -6.34
C ALA A 268 0.84 10.10 -4.94
N HIS A 269 0.40 8.85 -4.80
CA HIS A 269 0.08 8.26 -3.50
C HIS A 269 1.32 8.24 -2.58
N ALA A 270 2.43 7.68 -3.06
CA ALA A 270 3.67 7.63 -2.31
C ALA A 270 4.14 9.04 -1.90
N ALA A 271 4.09 10.01 -2.81
CA ALA A 271 4.48 11.39 -2.53
C ALA A 271 3.64 12.04 -1.42
N ALA A 272 2.33 11.84 -1.44
CA ALA A 272 1.42 12.39 -0.43
C ALA A 272 1.73 11.84 0.97
N TYR A 273 1.91 10.54 1.11
CA TYR A 273 2.20 9.91 2.40
C TYR A 273 3.61 10.20 2.89
N VAL A 274 4.59 10.22 2.00
CA VAL A 274 5.97 10.61 2.36
C VAL A 274 6.04 12.06 2.80
N MET A 275 5.28 12.96 2.18
CA MET A 275 5.22 14.35 2.60
C MET A 275 4.68 14.49 4.03
N MET A 276 3.63 13.76 4.39
CA MET A 276 3.12 13.72 5.77
C MET A 276 4.16 13.14 6.73
N ALA A 277 4.77 12.01 6.38
CA ALA A 277 5.81 11.36 7.19
C ALA A 277 7.02 12.29 7.42
N TYR A 278 7.48 12.98 6.39
CA TYR A 278 8.59 13.91 6.47
C TYR A 278 8.28 15.12 7.38
N ARG A 279 7.07 15.65 7.29
CA ARG A 279 6.61 16.74 8.16
C ARG A 279 6.57 16.29 9.62
N ILE A 280 6.05 15.12 9.90
CA ILE A 280 6.07 14.52 11.25
C ILE A 280 7.50 14.29 11.72
N ALA A 281 8.40 13.82 10.85
CA ALA A 281 9.81 13.65 11.16
C ALA A 281 10.49 14.98 11.51
N TRP A 282 10.12 16.07 10.85
CA TRP A 282 10.60 17.41 11.19
C TRP A 282 10.23 17.79 12.63
N TYR A 283 8.98 17.58 13.05
CA TYR A 283 8.59 17.85 14.44
C TYR A 283 9.35 16.96 15.43
N LYS A 284 9.63 15.70 15.07
CA LYS A 284 10.43 14.81 15.90
C LYS A 284 11.83 15.36 16.18
N VAL A 285 12.47 15.99 15.19
CA VAL A 285 13.81 16.59 15.33
C VAL A 285 13.76 17.91 16.08
N PHE A 286 12.87 18.82 15.68
CA PHE A 286 12.89 20.21 16.13
C PHE A 286 11.90 20.51 17.26
N GLN A 287 10.90 19.68 17.47
CA GLN A 287 9.87 19.80 18.50
C GLN A 287 9.58 18.45 19.18
N PRO A 288 10.63 17.78 19.73
CA PRO A 288 10.51 16.40 20.21
C PRO A 288 9.45 16.23 21.29
N LEU A 289 9.33 17.17 22.22
CA LEU A 289 8.32 17.07 23.29
C LEU A 289 6.89 17.04 22.72
N ALA A 290 6.59 17.91 21.77
CA ALA A 290 5.29 17.95 21.09
C ALA A 290 5.08 16.69 20.26
N TYR A 291 6.12 16.21 19.56
CA TYR A 291 6.05 14.98 18.78
C TYR A 291 5.67 13.77 19.64
N TYR A 292 6.37 13.55 20.76
CA TYR A 292 6.07 12.40 21.62
C TYR A 292 4.73 12.54 22.34
N ALA A 293 4.34 13.74 22.75
CA ALA A 293 3.02 14.01 23.30
C ALA A 293 1.90 13.63 22.30
N ALA A 294 2.03 14.07 21.05
CA ALA A 294 1.07 13.74 19.99
C ALA A 294 1.07 12.23 19.67
N TYR A 295 2.25 11.64 19.51
CA TYR A 295 2.41 10.23 19.17
C TYR A 295 1.74 9.31 20.20
N PHE A 296 2.06 9.47 21.47
CA PHE A 296 1.50 8.64 22.53
C PHE A 296 0.01 8.91 22.79
N SER A 297 -0.46 10.13 22.56
CA SER A 297 -1.89 10.44 22.70
C SER A 297 -2.73 9.79 21.59
N ILE A 298 -2.31 9.94 20.35
CA ILE A 298 -3.09 9.44 19.19
C ILE A 298 -2.99 7.93 19.05
N ARG A 299 -1.83 7.35 19.40
CA ARG A 299 -1.59 5.92 19.33
C ARG A 299 -1.76 5.18 20.66
N ALA A 300 -2.46 5.78 21.62
CA ALA A 300 -2.69 5.20 22.94
C ALA A 300 -3.36 3.81 22.89
N THR A 301 -4.23 3.57 21.92
CA THR A 301 -4.91 2.28 21.73
C THR A 301 -3.98 1.17 21.21
N ALA A 302 -2.86 1.54 20.58
CA ALA A 302 -1.84 0.61 20.10
C ALA A 302 -0.76 0.31 21.16
N PHE A 303 -0.87 0.93 22.34
CA PHE A 303 0.08 0.77 23.43
C PHE A 303 -0.03 -0.62 24.04
N SER A 304 1.09 -1.33 24.21
CA SER A 304 1.13 -2.63 24.87
C SER A 304 1.86 -2.55 26.21
N TYR A 305 1.34 -3.27 27.21
CA TYR A 305 1.99 -3.41 28.52
C TYR A 305 3.40 -4.01 28.40
N GLU A 306 3.59 -4.94 27.47
CA GLU A 306 4.89 -5.58 27.21
C GLU A 306 5.93 -4.56 26.76
N MET A 307 5.59 -3.66 25.83
CA MET A 307 6.49 -2.59 25.39
C MET A 307 6.87 -1.65 26.56
N MET A 308 5.92 -1.37 27.45
CA MET A 308 6.17 -0.52 28.61
C MET A 308 7.11 -1.17 29.62
N CYS A 309 7.04 -2.49 29.81
CA CYS A 309 7.89 -3.23 30.73
C CYS A 309 9.29 -3.51 30.20
N MET A 310 9.50 -3.40 28.91
CA MET A 310 10.81 -3.61 28.26
C MET A 310 11.72 -2.37 28.31
N GLY A 311 11.24 -1.22 28.77
CA GLY A 311 11.98 0.03 28.91
C GLY A 311 11.92 0.90 27.70
#